data_41142bb7c4ed25dd0bf0bde9b0b85f8f
#
_entry.id   41142bb7c4ed25dd0bf0bde9b0b85f8f
#
_cell.length_a   1.000
_cell.length_b   1.000
_cell.length_c   1.000
_cell.angle_alpha   90.00
_cell.angle_beta   90.00
_cell.angle_gamma   90.00
#
_symmetry.space_group_name_H-M   'P 1'
#
loop_
_entity.id
_entity.type
_entity.pdbx_description
1 polymer ?
#
loop_
_entity_poly.entity_id
_entity_poly.type
_entity_poly.pdbx_seq_one_letter_code
_entity_poly.pdbx_strand_id
1 'polypeptide(L)'
;MKKKPKLPMKRAFWLKNLFLIACLLLAATPGFSQNKTVTGTVTDATGEPLIGASVLQQGTSNGVITDIDGKYSIQVPPEATLEFSYVGMVKQAVKVGNRSIVDVQMHDDSQMLAETVVIGYGSAKKRDLTGSITNIKGDEIANKPVVNPVAALQGKIA
;
A
#
# COMPACT_ATOMS: atom_id res chain seq x y z
N MET A 1 58.10 48.83 -25.10
CA MET A 1 56.61 48.77 -25.00
C MET A 1 56.09 47.47 -25.59
N LYS A 2 55.68 46.48 -24.77
CA LYS A 2 55.16 45.21 -25.26
C LYS A 2 53.64 45.32 -25.53
N LYS A 3 53.25 45.25 -26.82
CA LYS A 3 51.85 45.19 -27.23
C LYS A 3 51.21 43.89 -26.74
N LYS A 4 50.16 43.95 -25.92
CA LYS A 4 49.35 42.81 -25.51
C LYS A 4 48.59 42.29 -26.75
N PRO A 5 48.57 40.96 -26.99
CA PRO A 5 47.81 40.42 -28.12
C PRO A 5 46.30 40.61 -27.86
N LYS A 6 45.60 41.28 -28.77
CA LYS A 6 44.13 41.35 -28.75
C LYS A 6 43.61 39.99 -29.27
N LEU A 7 42.99 39.21 -28.39
CA LEU A 7 42.27 38.00 -28.79
C LEU A 7 41.18 38.36 -29.85
N PRO A 8 41.06 37.61 -30.94
CA PRO A 8 40.05 37.89 -31.95
C PRO A 8 38.64 37.75 -31.37
N MET A 9 37.84 38.80 -31.52
CA MET A 9 36.49 38.94 -30.93
C MET A 9 35.58 37.71 -31.16
N LYS A 10 35.74 37.00 -32.25
CA LYS A 10 34.99 35.76 -32.57
C LYS A 10 35.27 34.60 -31.57
N ARG A 11 36.49 34.48 -31.04
CA ARG A 11 36.84 33.44 -30.06
C ARG A 11 36.27 33.76 -28.65
N ALA A 12 36.25 35.03 -28.30
CA ALA A 12 35.68 35.48 -27.00
C ALA A 12 34.17 35.25 -26.95
N PHE A 13 33.45 35.42 -28.05
CA PHE A 13 32.03 35.16 -28.16
C PHE A 13 31.72 33.63 -28.04
N TRP A 14 32.52 32.80 -28.67
CA TRP A 14 32.41 31.32 -28.61
C TRP A 14 32.70 30.80 -27.20
N LEU A 15 33.73 31.32 -26.55
CA LEU A 15 34.07 30.96 -25.16
C LEU A 15 33.00 31.40 -24.18
N LYS A 16 32.37 32.56 -24.37
CA LYS A 16 31.27 33.04 -23.55
C LYS A 16 30.02 32.14 -23.69
N ASN A 17 29.67 31.72 -24.91
CA ASN A 17 28.55 30.81 -25.15
C ASN A 17 28.85 29.40 -24.61
N LEU A 18 30.07 28.89 -24.75
CA LEU A 18 30.49 27.63 -24.19
C LEU A 18 30.40 27.61 -22.66
N PHE A 19 30.81 28.70 -22.01
CA PHE A 19 30.71 28.88 -20.57
C PHE A 19 29.24 28.97 -20.11
N LEU A 20 28.37 29.63 -20.87
CA LEU A 20 26.95 29.73 -20.58
C LEU A 20 26.25 28.37 -20.71
N ILE A 21 26.59 27.55 -21.72
CA ILE A 21 26.10 26.20 -21.91
C ILE A 21 26.61 25.29 -20.77
N ALA A 22 27.89 25.41 -20.39
CA ALA A 22 28.45 24.64 -19.27
C ALA A 22 27.76 24.98 -17.94
N CYS A 23 27.48 26.26 -17.64
CA CYS A 23 26.71 26.68 -16.47
C CYS A 23 25.27 26.14 -16.51
N LEU A 24 24.62 26.14 -17.67
CA LEU A 24 23.27 25.60 -17.83
C LEU A 24 23.22 24.09 -17.60
N LEU A 25 24.24 23.35 -18.06
CA LEU A 25 24.39 21.90 -17.82
C LEU A 25 24.68 21.58 -16.35
N LEU A 26 25.46 22.40 -15.64
CA LEU A 26 25.68 22.22 -14.19
C LEU A 26 24.42 22.51 -13.36
N ALA A 27 23.57 23.45 -13.80
CA ALA A 27 22.30 23.76 -13.10
C ALA A 27 21.23 22.68 -13.29
N ALA A 28 21.38 21.79 -14.26
CA ALA A 28 20.46 20.69 -14.56
C ALA A 28 20.75 19.41 -13.75
N THR A 29 21.66 19.42 -12.77
CA THR A 29 21.85 18.26 -11.89
C THR A 29 20.58 18.05 -11.08
N PRO A 30 19.87 16.89 -11.22
CA PRO A 30 18.77 16.57 -10.33
C PRO A 30 19.33 16.55 -8.91
N GLY A 31 18.79 17.39 -8.05
CA GLY A 31 19.13 17.39 -6.64
C GLY A 31 18.84 15.97 -6.10
N PHE A 32 19.89 15.24 -5.72
CA PHE A 32 19.72 13.98 -5.01
C PHE A 32 18.96 14.30 -3.73
N SER A 33 17.68 13.94 -3.71
CA SER A 33 16.87 14.01 -2.49
C SER A 33 17.55 13.13 -1.45
N GLN A 34 18.16 13.73 -0.43
CA GLN A 34 18.83 12.99 0.62
C GLN A 34 17.80 12.18 1.37
N ASN A 35 17.96 10.85 1.41
CA ASN A 35 17.14 10.00 2.25
C ASN A 35 17.29 10.42 3.71
N LYS A 36 16.19 10.52 4.41
CA LYS A 36 16.16 10.78 5.85
C LYS A 36 15.56 9.59 6.57
N THR A 37 15.99 9.38 7.80
CA THR A 37 15.38 8.37 8.67
C THR A 37 14.07 8.92 9.21
N VAL A 38 12.99 8.16 8.97
CA VAL A 38 11.65 8.40 9.51
C VAL A 38 11.36 7.29 10.51
N THR A 39 10.94 7.68 11.69
CA THR A 39 10.55 6.79 12.78
C THR A 39 9.10 7.03 13.16
N GLY A 40 8.49 6.11 13.88
CA GLY A 40 7.14 6.29 14.43
C GLY A 40 6.62 5.02 15.04
N THR A 41 5.40 5.09 15.53
CA THR A 41 4.69 3.97 16.15
C THR A 41 3.40 3.70 15.37
N VAL A 42 3.08 2.43 15.18
CA VAL A 42 1.81 2.00 14.57
C VAL A 42 0.96 1.36 15.65
N THR A 43 -0.25 1.88 15.83
CA THR A 43 -1.21 1.42 16.85
C THR A 43 -2.53 1.07 16.20
N ASP A 44 -3.36 0.31 16.92
CA ASP A 44 -4.77 0.09 16.57
C ASP A 44 -5.65 1.26 17.03
N ALA A 45 -6.98 1.13 16.84
CA ALA A 45 -7.97 2.11 17.25
C ALA A 45 -8.05 2.31 18.77
N THR A 46 -7.58 1.35 19.58
CA THR A 46 -7.54 1.40 21.04
C THR A 46 -6.25 2.02 21.57
N GLY A 47 -5.25 2.21 20.71
CA GLY A 47 -3.92 2.70 21.05
C GLY A 47 -2.92 1.58 21.39
N GLU A 48 -3.29 0.30 21.16
CA GLU A 48 -2.40 -0.84 21.37
C GLU A 48 -1.40 -0.94 20.22
N PRO A 49 -0.08 -1.20 20.50
CA PRO A 49 0.94 -1.27 19.47
C PRO A 49 0.75 -2.49 18.56
N LEU A 50 0.84 -2.27 17.25
CA LEU A 50 0.72 -3.33 16.24
C LEU A 50 2.09 -3.91 15.91
N ILE A 51 2.31 -5.15 16.36
CA ILE A 51 3.54 -5.93 16.13
C ILE A 51 3.50 -6.55 14.73
N GLY A 52 4.56 -6.37 13.93
CA GLY A 52 4.66 -6.98 12.61
C GLY A 52 3.82 -6.26 11.53
N ALA A 53 3.36 -5.05 11.78
CA ALA A 53 2.74 -4.22 10.76
C ALA A 53 3.76 -3.86 9.68
N SER A 54 3.38 -3.95 8.42
CA SER A 54 4.23 -3.63 7.28
C SER A 54 4.18 -2.13 6.99
N VAL A 55 5.36 -1.52 6.87
CA VAL A 55 5.56 -0.11 6.49
C VAL A 55 6.38 -0.10 5.21
N LEU A 56 5.77 0.24 4.08
CA LEU A 56 6.36 0.20 2.75
C LEU A 56 6.39 1.59 2.12
N GLN A 57 7.51 1.94 1.50
CA GLN A 57 7.56 3.11 0.64
C GLN A 57 6.80 2.84 -0.66
N GLN A 58 5.70 3.55 -0.89
CA GLN A 58 4.82 3.36 -2.03
C GLN A 58 5.59 3.41 -3.37
N GLY A 59 5.34 2.43 -4.24
CA GLY A 59 6.00 2.33 -5.55
C GLY A 59 7.41 1.77 -5.54
N THR A 60 7.90 1.27 -4.39
CA THR A 60 9.23 0.65 -4.26
C THR A 60 9.14 -0.64 -3.45
N SER A 61 10.26 -1.38 -3.36
CA SER A 61 10.42 -2.52 -2.45
C SER A 61 11.08 -2.15 -1.11
N ASN A 62 11.29 -0.85 -0.85
CA ASN A 62 11.86 -0.38 0.41
C ASN A 62 10.81 -0.41 1.51
N GLY A 63 10.95 -1.31 2.47
CA GLY A 63 9.98 -1.48 3.56
C GLY A 63 10.59 -2.11 4.79
N VAL A 64 9.90 -1.95 5.91
CA VAL A 64 10.24 -2.52 7.22
C VAL A 64 8.97 -3.05 7.88
N ILE A 65 9.13 -3.82 8.94
CA ILE A 65 8.05 -4.24 9.83
C ILE A 65 8.21 -3.60 11.19
N THR A 66 7.11 -3.39 11.90
CA THR A 66 7.12 -2.86 13.27
C THR A 66 7.63 -3.91 14.26
N ASP A 67 8.31 -3.43 15.32
CA ASP A 67 8.80 -4.24 16.43
C ASP A 67 7.70 -4.57 17.47
N ILE A 68 8.10 -5.14 18.60
CA ILE A 68 7.20 -5.52 19.70
C ILE A 68 6.50 -4.33 20.38
N ASP A 69 7.04 -3.13 20.25
CA ASP A 69 6.46 -1.88 20.73
C ASP A 69 5.67 -1.15 19.63
N GLY A 70 5.45 -1.77 18.46
CA GLY A 70 4.83 -1.15 17.31
C GLY A 70 5.68 -0.08 16.62
N LYS A 71 6.99 0.04 16.98
CA LYS A 71 7.88 1.06 16.43
C LYS A 71 8.52 0.60 15.13
N TYR A 72 8.80 1.57 14.26
CA TYR A 72 9.51 1.34 13.00
C TYR A 72 10.55 2.43 12.73
N SER A 73 11.51 2.12 11.88
CA SER A 73 12.52 3.06 11.39
C SER A 73 12.84 2.74 9.92
N ILE A 74 12.60 3.70 9.03
CA ILE A 74 12.79 3.53 7.59
C ILE A 74 13.52 4.73 6.99
N GLN A 75 14.40 4.49 6.01
CA GLN A 75 15.08 5.55 5.27
C GLN A 75 14.37 5.82 3.96
N VAL A 76 13.83 7.03 3.81
CA VAL A 76 13.06 7.44 2.63
C VAL A 76 13.33 8.89 2.25
N PRO A 77 13.15 9.28 0.99
CA PRO A 77 13.20 10.67 0.58
C PRO A 77 12.02 11.46 1.17
N PRO A 78 12.14 12.79 1.33
CA PRO A 78 11.06 13.63 1.89
C PRO A 78 9.76 13.56 1.12
N GLU A 79 9.83 13.34 -0.20
CA GLU A 79 8.66 13.24 -1.08
C GLU A 79 7.93 11.89 -0.98
N ALA A 80 8.47 10.93 -0.23
CA ALA A 80 7.92 9.58 -0.14
C ALA A 80 6.54 9.55 0.54
N THR A 81 5.73 8.60 0.10
CA THR A 81 4.50 8.18 0.78
C THR A 81 4.76 6.81 1.41
N LEU A 82 4.49 6.66 2.68
CA LEU A 82 4.54 5.39 3.39
C LEU A 82 3.15 4.74 3.37
N GLU A 83 3.09 3.48 2.97
CA GLU A 83 1.90 2.65 3.05
C GLU A 83 2.02 1.73 4.26
N PHE A 84 1.04 1.79 5.14
CA PHE A 84 0.92 0.96 6.34
C PHE A 84 -0.12 -0.10 6.08
N SER A 85 0.22 -1.36 6.37
CA SER A 85 -0.71 -2.48 6.22
C SER A 85 -0.54 -3.51 7.35
N TYR A 86 -1.67 -4.02 7.81
CA TYR A 86 -1.76 -5.08 8.81
C TYR A 86 -2.95 -5.98 8.51
N VAL A 87 -2.88 -7.25 8.94
CA VAL A 87 -3.95 -8.22 8.68
C VAL A 87 -5.24 -7.80 9.39
N GLY A 88 -6.34 -7.73 8.64
CA GLY A 88 -7.64 -7.34 9.17
C GLY A 88 -7.85 -5.83 9.35
N MET A 89 -6.89 -4.99 8.91
CA MET A 89 -6.98 -3.56 9.04
C MET A 89 -6.97 -2.84 7.68
N VAL A 90 -7.58 -1.66 7.66
CA VAL A 90 -7.60 -0.80 6.46
C VAL A 90 -6.20 -0.25 6.20
N LYS A 91 -5.70 -0.45 4.99
CA LYS A 91 -4.43 0.14 4.57
C LYS A 91 -4.48 1.67 4.62
N GLN A 92 -3.41 2.28 5.14
CA GLN A 92 -3.27 3.74 5.19
C GLN A 92 -2.02 4.19 4.44
N ALA A 93 -2.14 5.29 3.70
CA ALA A 93 -1.03 5.92 3.01
C ALA A 93 -0.80 7.32 3.58
N VAL A 94 0.43 7.59 4.05
CA VAL A 94 0.80 8.84 4.70
C VAL A 94 2.02 9.45 4.00
N LYS A 95 1.89 10.68 3.51
CA LYS A 95 3.01 11.42 2.94
C LYS A 95 3.97 11.88 4.03
N VAL A 96 5.27 11.58 3.89
CA VAL A 96 6.30 11.90 4.89
C VAL A 96 6.52 13.41 5.00
N GLY A 97 6.79 14.09 3.89
CA GLY A 97 7.12 15.51 3.89
C GLY A 97 8.37 15.81 4.72
N ASN A 98 8.33 16.88 5.49
CA ASN A 98 9.44 17.29 6.37
C ASN A 98 9.44 16.59 7.74
N ARG A 99 8.47 15.71 8.02
CA ARG A 99 8.34 15.03 9.30
C ARG A 99 9.41 13.94 9.46
N SER A 100 10.04 13.87 10.64
CA SER A 100 10.96 12.79 11.01
C SER A 100 10.28 11.73 11.88
N ILE A 101 9.11 12.06 12.45
CA ILE A 101 8.29 11.15 13.22
C ILE A 101 6.91 11.10 12.56
N VAL A 102 6.42 9.90 12.30
CA VAL A 102 5.09 9.65 11.69
C VAL A 102 4.44 8.50 12.46
N ASP A 103 3.58 8.85 13.41
CA ASP A 103 2.75 7.88 14.13
C ASP A 103 1.46 7.67 13.37
N VAL A 104 0.99 6.40 13.33
CA VAL A 104 -0.18 6.01 12.57
C VAL A 104 -1.09 5.14 13.42
N GLN A 105 -2.36 5.50 13.48
CA GLN A 105 -3.41 4.70 14.08
C GLN A 105 -4.19 3.99 12.98
N MET A 106 -4.20 2.65 12.99
CA MET A 106 -4.94 1.83 12.02
C MET A 106 -6.34 1.49 12.55
N HIS A 107 -7.26 1.27 11.64
CA HIS A 107 -8.63 0.91 11.95
C HIS A 107 -8.98 -0.44 11.33
N ASP A 108 -9.86 -1.20 11.99
CA ASP A 108 -10.32 -2.49 11.50
C ASP A 108 -11.02 -2.36 10.15
N ASP A 109 -10.72 -3.27 9.25
CA ASP A 109 -11.43 -3.41 7.99
C ASP A 109 -12.73 -4.20 8.21
N SER A 110 -13.80 -3.50 8.59
CA SER A 110 -15.12 -4.10 8.79
C SER A 110 -15.71 -4.73 7.52
N GLN A 111 -15.11 -4.50 6.36
CA GLN A 111 -15.53 -5.12 5.08
C GLN A 111 -14.93 -6.51 4.86
N MET A 112 -13.91 -6.92 5.60
CA MET A 112 -13.34 -8.27 5.50
C MET A 112 -14.21 -9.39 6.10
N LEU A 113 -15.28 -9.06 6.82
CA LEU A 113 -16.26 -10.01 7.36
C LEU A 113 -17.36 -10.40 6.35
N ALA A 114 -17.22 -10.05 5.07
CA ALA A 114 -18.05 -10.62 4.03
C ALA A 114 -17.75 -12.13 3.94
N GLU A 115 -18.68 -12.88 4.50
CA GLU A 115 -18.77 -14.33 4.64
C GLU A 115 -18.00 -15.10 3.55
N THR A 116 -16.82 -15.61 3.90
CA THR A 116 -16.08 -16.53 3.04
C THR A 116 -16.68 -17.92 3.21
N VAL A 117 -17.50 -18.34 2.25
CA VAL A 117 -17.98 -19.73 2.21
C VAL A 117 -16.82 -20.60 1.73
N VAL A 118 -16.28 -21.42 2.59
CA VAL A 118 -15.26 -22.41 2.25
C VAL A 118 -15.95 -23.61 1.59
N ILE A 119 -15.80 -23.73 0.27
CA ILE A 119 -16.30 -24.90 -0.50
C ILE A 119 -15.07 -25.75 -0.84
N GLY A 120 -14.93 -26.90 -0.17
CA GLY A 120 -14.05 -28.02 -0.48
C GLY A 120 -12.60 -27.70 -0.84
N TYR A 121 -12.29 -27.19 -2.00
CA TYR A 121 -10.96 -26.78 -2.47
C TYR A 121 -11.04 -25.36 -3.04
N GLY A 122 -10.98 -24.35 -2.19
CA GLY A 122 -10.92 -22.95 -2.58
C GLY A 122 -11.98 -22.09 -1.90
N SER A 123 -11.64 -20.82 -1.65
CA SER A 123 -12.58 -19.80 -1.17
C SER A 123 -13.21 -19.09 -2.36
N ALA A 124 -14.53 -19.18 -2.51
CA ALA A 124 -15.27 -18.40 -3.50
C ALA A 124 -16.21 -17.43 -2.79
N LYS A 125 -16.29 -16.18 -3.26
CA LYS A 125 -17.28 -15.22 -2.75
C LYS A 125 -18.68 -15.69 -3.13
N LYS A 126 -19.66 -15.54 -2.22
CA LYS A 126 -21.06 -15.95 -2.40
C LYS A 126 -21.72 -15.43 -3.71
N ARG A 127 -21.17 -14.39 -4.32
CA ARG A 127 -21.62 -13.81 -5.58
C ARG A 127 -21.18 -14.58 -6.82
N ASP A 128 -20.17 -15.45 -6.72
CA ASP A 128 -19.61 -16.16 -7.87
C ASP A 128 -20.18 -17.57 -8.00
N LEU A 129 -21.12 -17.94 -7.10
CA LEU A 129 -21.84 -19.20 -7.15
C LEU A 129 -23.03 -19.06 -8.10
N THR A 130 -22.80 -19.27 -9.39
CA THR A 130 -23.86 -19.41 -10.42
C THR A 130 -24.59 -20.74 -10.36
N GLY A 131 -24.37 -21.54 -9.32
CA GLY A 131 -25.10 -22.77 -9.06
C GLY A 131 -26.42 -22.50 -8.34
N SER A 132 -27.49 -23.12 -8.80
CA SER A 132 -28.81 -23.05 -8.16
C SER A 132 -28.75 -23.70 -6.76
N ILE A 133 -28.53 -22.87 -5.72
CA ILE A 133 -28.63 -23.34 -4.32
C ILE A 133 -30.08 -23.18 -3.90
N THR A 134 -30.80 -24.29 -3.87
CA THR A 134 -32.17 -24.33 -3.32
C THR A 134 -32.08 -24.38 -1.80
N ASN A 135 -32.32 -23.27 -1.12
CA ASN A 135 -32.46 -23.23 0.34
C ASN A 135 -33.83 -23.84 0.73
N ILE A 136 -33.81 -25.03 1.28
CA ILE A 136 -35.00 -25.67 1.83
C ILE A 136 -35.09 -25.25 3.32
N LYS A 137 -36.16 -24.51 3.68
CA LYS A 137 -36.43 -24.14 5.06
C LYS A 137 -36.85 -25.37 5.85
N GLY A 138 -36.30 -25.56 7.08
CA GLY A 138 -36.57 -26.68 7.94
C GLY A 138 -38.05 -26.90 8.25
N ASP A 139 -38.85 -25.86 8.27
CA ASP A 139 -40.29 -25.87 8.50
C ASP A 139 -41.09 -26.63 7.41
N GLU A 140 -40.58 -26.71 6.17
CA GLU A 140 -41.22 -27.43 5.09
C GLU A 140 -41.04 -28.96 5.20
N ILE A 141 -40.06 -29.41 5.98
CA ILE A 141 -39.78 -30.82 6.22
C ILE A 141 -40.54 -31.32 7.46
N ALA A 142 -40.67 -30.47 8.49
CA ALA A 142 -41.32 -30.76 9.76
C ALA A 142 -42.84 -31.01 9.65
N ASN A 143 -43.52 -30.41 8.68
CA ASN A 143 -44.98 -30.51 8.54
C ASN A 143 -45.46 -31.63 7.61
N LYS A 144 -44.59 -32.51 7.09
CA LYS A 144 -45.00 -33.69 6.30
C LYS A 144 -44.95 -34.94 7.17
N PRO A 145 -46.04 -35.69 7.27
CA PRO A 145 -46.07 -36.98 8.00
C PRO A 145 -45.37 -38.07 7.19
N VAL A 146 -44.04 -37.96 7.10
CA VAL A 146 -43.23 -38.94 6.36
C VAL A 146 -42.33 -39.65 7.33
N VAL A 147 -42.42 -40.95 7.35
CA VAL A 147 -41.65 -41.83 8.25
C VAL A 147 -40.14 -41.83 7.87
N ASN A 148 -39.81 -41.36 6.66
CA ASN A 148 -38.42 -41.28 6.18
C ASN A 148 -38.12 -39.88 5.63
N PRO A 149 -37.22 -39.11 6.24
CA PRO A 149 -36.87 -37.77 5.80
C PRO A 149 -36.23 -37.71 4.41
N VAL A 150 -35.63 -38.80 3.94
CA VAL A 150 -35.05 -38.89 2.59
C VAL A 150 -36.11 -38.90 1.53
N ALA A 151 -37.29 -39.52 1.78
CA ALA A 151 -38.41 -39.55 0.85
C ALA A 151 -39.10 -38.18 0.72
N ALA A 152 -38.98 -37.28 1.70
CA ALA A 152 -39.51 -35.91 1.65
C ALA A 152 -38.71 -34.99 0.70
N LEU A 153 -37.49 -35.36 0.36
CA LEU A 153 -36.62 -34.61 -0.54
C LEU A 153 -36.72 -35.04 -2.00
N GLN A 154 -37.32 -36.22 -2.26
CA GLN A 154 -37.56 -36.72 -3.62
C GLN A 154 -38.57 -35.79 -4.36
N GLY A 155 -38.12 -35.24 -5.48
CA GLY A 155 -38.93 -34.34 -6.33
C GLY A 155 -38.77 -32.86 -6.06
N LYS A 156 -37.96 -32.42 -5.06
CA LYS A 156 -37.65 -31.00 -4.83
C LYS A 156 -36.23 -30.60 -5.30
N ILE A 157 -35.42 -31.55 -5.72
CA ILE A 157 -34.10 -31.33 -6.29
C ILE A 157 -34.14 -31.76 -7.74
N ALA A 158 -34.23 -30.80 -8.65
CA ALA A 158 -34.08 -30.96 -10.09
C ALA A 158 -32.79 -30.23 -10.52
#